data_1df73291007696cca0ad32205c1bddab
#
_entry.id   1df73291007696cca0ad32205c1bddab
#
_cell.length_a   1.000
_cell.length_b   1.000
_cell.length_c   1.000
_cell.angle_alpha   90.00
_cell.angle_beta   90.00
_cell.angle_gamma   90.00
#
_symmetry.space_group_name_H-M   'P 1'
#
loop_
_entity.id
_entity.type
_entity.pdbx_description
1 polymer ?
#
loop_
_entity_poly.entity_id
_entity_poly.type
_entity_poly.pdbx_seq_one_letter_code
_entity_poly.pdbx_strand_id
1 'polypeptide(L)'
;MGTDKAWVEINDRTMLEHVLVAAKPVAASLSIIIHPANPNTARYRRLAEQWNARLLDDLHDHYGPLGGIHTALKACGEGESALVLACDLPFLTAEFLEFLCREHDARAAQATVPLGCDGRLQPLAAVYDQSCLAAVEERLALQELKVERLFGVVRTERIAFQEFAHLPGARKFFLNINTREDYRNAGLDEAG
;
A
#
# COMPACT_ATOMS: atom_id res chain seq x y z
N MET A 1 -11.30 -17.88 -12.33
CA MET A 1 -11.08 -16.43 -12.16
C MET A 1 -11.34 -16.14 -10.68
N GLY A 2 -10.32 -15.79 -9.91
CA GLY A 2 -10.50 -15.45 -8.51
C GLY A 2 -11.28 -14.14 -8.38
N THR A 3 -12.08 -14.01 -7.33
CA THR A 3 -12.77 -12.77 -6.98
C THR A 3 -11.73 -11.67 -6.77
N ASP A 4 -11.94 -10.48 -7.35
CA ASP A 4 -11.07 -9.32 -7.12
C ASP A 4 -11.12 -8.95 -5.64
N LYS A 5 -10.02 -9.15 -4.94
CA LYS A 5 -9.90 -9.04 -3.48
C LYS A 5 -10.31 -7.66 -2.96
N ALA A 6 -10.09 -6.61 -3.73
CA ALA A 6 -10.47 -5.25 -3.37
C ALA A 6 -11.95 -5.13 -2.97
N TRP A 7 -12.80 -6.01 -3.49
CA TRP A 7 -14.25 -6.01 -3.29
C TRP A 7 -14.76 -7.01 -2.25
N VAL A 8 -13.87 -7.71 -1.55
CA VAL A 8 -14.27 -8.54 -0.40
C VAL A 8 -14.75 -7.61 0.72
N GLU A 9 -15.95 -7.87 1.23
CA GLU A 9 -16.56 -7.07 2.30
C GLU A 9 -16.18 -7.60 3.68
N ILE A 10 -15.83 -6.66 4.55
CA ILE A 10 -15.48 -6.85 5.95
C ILE A 10 -16.23 -5.77 6.74
N ASN A 11 -17.13 -6.15 7.66
CA ASN A 11 -17.90 -5.20 8.46
C ASN A 11 -18.52 -4.07 7.63
N ASP A 12 -19.34 -4.43 6.64
CA ASP A 12 -20.09 -3.52 5.76
C ASP A 12 -19.25 -2.57 4.87
N ARG A 13 -17.94 -2.84 4.75
CA ARG A 13 -17.03 -2.13 3.84
C ARG A 13 -16.19 -3.09 3.04
N THR A 14 -15.85 -2.72 1.81
CA THR A 14 -14.88 -3.48 1.02
C THR A 14 -13.46 -3.30 1.60
N MET A 15 -12.56 -4.24 1.33
CA MET A 15 -11.16 -4.14 1.76
C MET A 15 -10.50 -2.85 1.25
N LEU A 16 -10.76 -2.49 0.00
CA LEU A 16 -10.24 -1.24 -0.56
C LEU A 16 -10.78 0.00 0.19
N GLU A 17 -12.07 0.01 0.59
CA GLU A 17 -12.62 1.12 1.37
C GLU A 17 -11.99 1.23 2.75
N HIS A 18 -11.64 0.11 3.42
CA HIS A 18 -10.90 0.16 4.68
C HIS A 18 -9.55 0.88 4.50
N VAL A 19 -8.79 0.54 3.44
CA VAL A 19 -7.52 1.19 3.14
C VAL A 19 -7.72 2.68 2.81
N LEU A 20 -8.74 3.03 2.04
CA LEU A 20 -9.06 4.43 1.71
C LEU A 20 -9.44 5.24 2.95
N VAL A 21 -10.20 4.65 3.90
CA VAL A 21 -10.53 5.28 5.20
C VAL A 21 -9.27 5.61 5.98
N ALA A 22 -8.32 4.67 6.05
CA ALA A 22 -7.07 4.88 6.77
C ALA A 22 -6.16 5.92 6.09
N ALA A 23 -6.12 5.92 4.75
CA ALA A 23 -5.23 6.81 3.98
C ALA A 23 -5.76 8.25 3.87
N LYS A 24 -7.09 8.45 3.83
CA LYS A 24 -7.72 9.76 3.56
C LYS A 24 -7.27 10.90 4.45
N PRO A 25 -7.14 10.75 5.79
CA PRO A 25 -6.69 11.83 6.64
C PRO A 25 -5.19 12.14 6.53
N VAL A 26 -4.40 11.22 5.97
CA VAL A 26 -2.94 11.28 5.92
C VAL A 26 -2.42 11.82 4.59
N ALA A 27 -3.08 11.43 3.49
CA ALA A 27 -2.61 11.74 2.15
C ALA A 27 -3.22 13.05 1.62
N ALA A 28 -2.40 13.91 1.00
CA ALA A 28 -2.86 15.12 0.32
C ALA A 28 -3.77 14.81 -0.89
N SER A 29 -3.51 13.68 -1.57
CA SER A 29 -4.33 13.17 -2.67
C SER A 29 -4.37 11.65 -2.65
N LEU A 30 -5.44 11.06 -3.18
CA LEU A 30 -5.61 9.62 -3.32
C LEU A 30 -5.53 9.21 -4.78
N SER A 31 -4.90 8.06 -5.04
CA SER A 31 -4.92 7.41 -6.35
C SER A 31 -5.20 5.92 -6.19
N ILE A 32 -6.03 5.37 -7.05
CA ILE A 32 -6.28 3.93 -7.15
C ILE A 32 -5.62 3.48 -8.45
N ILE A 33 -4.69 2.53 -8.35
CA ILE A 33 -3.96 1.98 -9.51
C ILE A 33 -4.57 0.62 -9.84
N ILE A 34 -4.99 0.44 -11.08
CA ILE A 34 -5.57 -0.81 -11.56
C ILE A 34 -4.93 -1.23 -12.88
N HIS A 35 -4.97 -2.52 -13.17
CA HIS A 35 -4.61 -3.01 -14.50
C HIS A 35 -5.56 -2.43 -15.57
N PRO A 36 -5.07 -1.94 -16.73
CA PRO A 36 -5.91 -1.32 -17.76
C PRO A 36 -7.06 -2.20 -18.26
N ALA A 37 -6.83 -3.52 -18.32
CA ALA A 37 -7.84 -4.52 -18.72
C ALA A 37 -8.66 -5.07 -17.51
N ASN A 38 -8.68 -4.38 -16.36
CA ASN A 38 -9.45 -4.84 -15.21
C ASN A 38 -10.95 -4.84 -15.54
N PRO A 39 -11.66 -5.99 -15.43
CA PRO A 39 -13.08 -6.10 -15.78
C PRO A 39 -13.99 -5.24 -14.88
N ASN A 40 -13.51 -4.84 -13.69
CA ASN A 40 -14.24 -4.03 -12.73
C ASN A 40 -13.96 -2.52 -12.85
N THR A 41 -13.29 -2.05 -13.92
CA THR A 41 -12.90 -0.63 -14.11
C THR A 41 -14.03 0.36 -13.83
N ALA A 42 -15.26 0.06 -14.27
CA ALA A 42 -16.42 0.93 -14.02
C ALA A 42 -16.77 1.04 -12.52
N ARG A 43 -16.54 -0.02 -11.74
CA ARG A 43 -16.75 -0.04 -10.29
C ARG A 43 -15.66 0.76 -9.58
N TYR A 44 -14.39 0.61 -10.00
CA TYR A 44 -13.27 1.40 -9.48
C TYR A 44 -13.44 2.89 -9.77
N ARG A 45 -13.93 3.26 -10.97
CA ARG A 45 -14.17 4.65 -11.32
C ARG A 45 -15.21 5.29 -10.40
N ARG A 46 -16.34 4.62 -10.15
CA ARG A 46 -17.36 5.11 -9.21
C ARG A 46 -16.80 5.29 -7.80
N LEU A 47 -16.02 4.32 -7.34
CA LEU A 47 -15.38 4.42 -6.03
C LEU A 47 -14.39 5.60 -5.99
N ALA A 48 -13.55 5.75 -7.00
CA ALA A 48 -12.60 6.86 -7.10
C ALA A 48 -13.32 8.23 -7.05
N GLU A 49 -14.43 8.38 -7.78
CA GLU A 49 -15.28 9.59 -7.74
C GLU A 49 -15.81 9.85 -6.32
N GLN A 50 -16.35 8.83 -5.63
CA GLN A 50 -16.86 8.94 -4.26
C GLN A 50 -15.79 9.40 -3.25
N TRP A 51 -14.55 8.96 -3.44
CA TRP A 51 -13.43 9.27 -2.56
C TRP A 51 -12.61 10.47 -3.00
N ASN A 52 -13.00 11.17 -4.09
CA ASN A 52 -12.19 12.20 -4.74
C ASN A 52 -10.75 11.73 -4.99
N ALA A 53 -10.63 10.50 -5.51
CA ALA A 53 -9.37 9.85 -5.85
C ALA A 53 -9.16 9.83 -7.36
N ARG A 54 -7.91 9.81 -7.81
CA ARG A 54 -7.59 9.55 -9.22
C ARG A 54 -7.65 8.06 -9.48
N LEU A 55 -8.19 7.65 -10.62
CA LEU A 55 -8.03 6.29 -11.12
C LEU A 55 -6.91 6.28 -12.15
N LEU A 56 -5.89 5.48 -11.93
CA LEU A 56 -4.71 5.38 -12.78
C LEU A 56 -4.60 3.96 -13.34
N ASP A 57 -4.24 3.87 -14.61
CA ASP A 57 -3.86 2.60 -15.23
C ASP A 57 -2.44 2.23 -14.82
N ASP A 58 -2.22 0.98 -14.37
CA ASP A 58 -0.87 0.48 -14.15
C ASP A 58 -0.10 0.54 -15.47
N LEU A 59 1.09 1.13 -15.43
CA LEU A 59 1.94 1.31 -16.60
C LEU A 59 2.56 0.00 -17.10
N HIS A 60 2.44 -1.07 -16.32
CA HIS A 60 3.09 -2.34 -16.58
C HIS A 60 2.14 -3.54 -16.48
N ASP A 61 2.23 -4.43 -17.46
CA ASP A 61 1.62 -5.76 -17.40
C ASP A 61 2.57 -6.73 -16.71
N HIS A 62 2.08 -7.43 -15.67
CA HIS A 62 2.80 -8.54 -15.03
C HIS A 62 4.12 -8.19 -14.30
N TYR A 63 4.39 -6.93 -14.02
CA TYR A 63 5.58 -6.51 -13.23
C TYR A 63 5.34 -6.54 -11.71
N GLY A 64 4.19 -7.02 -11.28
CA GLY A 64 3.86 -7.18 -9.87
C GLY A 64 3.94 -5.88 -9.05
N PRO A 65 4.28 -5.97 -7.75
CA PRO A 65 4.29 -4.80 -6.88
C PRO A 65 5.20 -3.66 -7.35
N LEU A 66 6.33 -3.96 -7.98
CA LEU A 66 7.26 -2.94 -8.46
C LEU A 66 6.67 -2.09 -9.59
N GLY A 67 5.82 -2.69 -10.45
CA GLY A 67 5.07 -1.95 -11.48
C GLY A 67 4.12 -0.92 -10.86
N GLY A 68 3.35 -1.32 -9.86
CA GLY A 68 2.46 -0.42 -9.13
C GLY A 68 3.20 0.72 -8.42
N ILE A 69 4.37 0.44 -7.81
CA ILE A 69 5.24 1.47 -7.20
C ILE A 69 5.74 2.43 -8.28
N HIS A 70 6.18 1.94 -9.44
CA HIS A 70 6.57 2.78 -10.57
C HIS A 70 5.46 3.72 -11.00
N THR A 71 4.24 3.19 -11.18
CA THR A 71 3.06 3.97 -11.56
C THR A 71 2.74 5.06 -10.52
N ALA A 72 2.83 4.72 -9.23
CA ALA A 72 2.63 5.68 -8.14
C ALA A 72 3.67 6.81 -8.18
N LEU A 73 4.96 6.49 -8.32
CA LEU A 73 6.04 7.47 -8.38
C LEU A 73 5.99 8.37 -9.63
N LYS A 74 5.55 7.83 -10.78
CA LYS A 74 5.30 8.64 -12.00
C LYS A 74 4.16 9.64 -11.82
N ALA A 75 3.22 9.36 -10.92
CA ALA A 75 2.10 10.24 -10.62
C ALA A 75 2.41 11.31 -9.57
N CYS A 76 3.54 11.18 -8.85
CA CYS A 76 4.07 12.17 -7.90
C CYS A 76 4.76 13.31 -8.63
N GLY A 77 4.66 14.51 -8.06
CA GLY A 77 5.47 15.66 -8.41
C GLY A 77 6.86 15.60 -7.82
N GLU A 78 7.74 16.49 -8.27
CA GLU A 78 9.08 16.64 -7.71
C GLU A 78 9.01 17.00 -6.22
N GLY A 79 9.76 16.28 -5.38
CA GLY A 79 9.77 16.47 -3.93
C GLY A 79 8.54 15.90 -3.19
N GLU A 80 7.67 15.18 -3.89
CA GLU A 80 6.57 14.43 -3.28
C GLU A 80 6.98 13.00 -2.96
N SER A 81 6.22 12.37 -2.04
CA SER A 81 6.36 10.95 -1.71
C SER A 81 5.05 10.20 -1.93
N ALA A 82 5.13 8.96 -2.35
CA ALA A 82 4.01 8.05 -2.47
C ALA A 82 3.91 7.14 -1.24
N LEU A 83 2.79 7.20 -0.52
CA LEU A 83 2.39 6.17 0.44
C LEU A 83 1.68 5.05 -0.34
N VAL A 84 2.39 3.95 -0.58
CA VAL A 84 1.89 2.82 -1.37
C VAL A 84 1.29 1.77 -0.46
N LEU A 85 0.01 1.47 -0.68
CA LEU A 85 -0.78 0.55 0.14
C LEU A 85 -1.42 -0.53 -0.73
N ALA A 86 -1.30 -1.78 -0.30
CA ALA A 86 -2.05 -2.88 -0.92
C ALA A 86 -3.52 -2.85 -0.48
N CYS A 87 -4.43 -3.19 -1.40
CA CYS A 87 -5.86 -3.21 -1.12
C CYS A 87 -6.30 -4.35 -0.18
N ASP A 88 -5.44 -5.32 0.10
CA ASP A 88 -5.69 -6.48 0.96
C ASP A 88 -5.13 -6.34 2.39
N LEU A 89 -4.88 -5.10 2.83
CA LEU A 89 -4.45 -4.73 4.18
C LEU A 89 -5.54 -3.91 4.92
N PRO A 90 -6.71 -4.48 5.22
CA PRO A 90 -7.87 -3.75 5.73
C PRO A 90 -7.73 -3.24 7.17
N PHE A 91 -6.69 -3.66 7.90
CA PHE A 91 -6.46 -3.31 9.31
C PHE A 91 -5.48 -2.16 9.51
N LEU A 92 -4.98 -1.57 8.43
CA LEU A 92 -4.19 -0.34 8.54
C LEU A 92 -5.02 0.77 9.17
N THR A 93 -4.39 1.58 10.02
CA THR A 93 -5.03 2.73 10.68
C THR A 93 -4.37 4.03 10.27
N ALA A 94 -5.13 5.11 10.30
CA ALA A 94 -4.58 6.44 10.00
C ALA A 94 -3.40 6.78 10.92
N GLU A 95 -3.50 6.43 12.21
CA GLU A 95 -2.44 6.66 13.20
C GLU A 95 -1.11 5.97 12.82
N PHE A 96 -1.19 4.73 12.33
CA PHE A 96 0.00 4.03 11.83
C PHE A 96 0.56 4.68 10.56
N LEU A 97 -0.30 5.09 9.63
CA LEU A 97 0.14 5.73 8.39
C LEU A 97 0.75 7.10 8.65
N GLU A 98 0.18 7.89 9.57
CA GLU A 98 0.76 9.16 10.05
C GLU A 98 2.14 8.94 10.70
N PHE A 99 2.25 7.93 11.55
CA PHE A 99 3.52 7.52 12.14
C PHE A 99 4.55 7.23 11.05
N LEU A 100 4.21 6.43 10.06
CA LEU A 100 5.12 6.02 8.99
C LEU A 100 5.58 7.20 8.13
N CYS A 101 4.68 8.10 7.76
CA CYS A 101 5.01 9.32 7.02
C CYS A 101 5.93 10.25 7.83
N ARG A 102 5.65 10.46 9.12
CA ARG A 102 6.50 11.25 10.00
C ARG A 102 7.91 10.68 10.13
N GLU A 103 8.05 9.35 10.26
CA GLU A 103 9.36 8.71 10.32
C GLU A 103 10.12 8.83 8.99
N HIS A 104 9.41 8.78 7.87
CA HIS A 104 9.98 9.02 6.53
C HIS A 104 10.60 10.41 6.44
N ASP A 105 9.84 11.43 6.78
CA ASP A 105 10.28 12.83 6.74
C ASP A 105 11.45 13.08 7.71
N ALA A 106 11.33 12.60 8.95
CA ALA A 106 12.34 12.81 10.00
C ALA A 106 13.69 12.18 9.66
N ARG A 107 13.70 11.05 8.97
CA ARG A 107 14.93 10.33 8.60
C ARG A 107 15.42 10.70 7.21
N ALA A 108 14.69 11.55 6.49
CA ALA A 108 14.96 11.98 5.11
C ALA A 108 15.27 10.78 4.19
N ALA A 109 14.53 9.68 4.34
CA ALA A 109 14.74 8.45 3.60
C ALA A 109 14.22 8.56 2.16
N GLN A 110 14.77 7.76 1.24
CA GLN A 110 14.15 7.58 -0.08
C GLN A 110 13.04 6.53 -0.03
N ALA A 111 13.19 5.50 0.81
CA ALA A 111 12.13 4.54 1.08
C ALA A 111 12.04 4.27 2.58
N THR A 112 10.84 4.20 3.12
CA THR A 112 10.58 3.83 4.52
C THR A 112 9.62 2.65 4.55
N VAL A 113 10.11 1.51 5.06
CA VAL A 113 9.43 0.22 4.97
C VAL A 113 9.31 -0.40 6.35
N PRO A 114 8.10 -0.67 6.86
CA PRO A 114 7.92 -1.32 8.14
C PRO A 114 8.19 -2.83 8.06
N LEU A 115 8.60 -3.39 9.19
CA LEU A 115 8.72 -4.82 9.43
C LEU A 115 7.48 -5.29 10.21
N GLY A 116 6.85 -6.35 9.73
CA GLY A 116 5.81 -7.02 10.48
C GLY A 116 6.32 -7.65 11.78
N CYS A 117 5.42 -8.11 12.64
CA CYS A 117 5.81 -8.82 13.88
C CYS A 117 6.54 -10.15 13.60
N ASP A 118 6.47 -10.67 12.38
CA ASP A 118 7.20 -11.82 11.86
C ASP A 118 8.57 -11.45 11.25
N GLY A 119 8.96 -10.18 11.30
CA GLY A 119 10.21 -9.65 10.76
C GLY A 119 10.24 -9.48 9.24
N ARG A 120 9.11 -9.67 8.54
CA ARG A 120 9.04 -9.50 7.09
C ARG A 120 8.83 -8.03 6.72
N LEU A 121 9.54 -7.58 5.67
CA LEU A 121 9.31 -6.26 5.08
C LEU A 121 7.92 -6.18 4.46
N GLN A 122 7.30 -5.00 4.58
CA GLN A 122 5.97 -4.71 4.07
C GLN A 122 6.03 -3.64 2.96
N PRO A 123 6.51 -4.00 1.75
CA PRO A 123 6.75 -3.02 0.69
C PRO A 123 5.49 -2.39 0.12
N LEU A 124 4.32 -2.97 0.37
CA LEU A 124 3.02 -2.44 -0.01
C LEU A 124 2.24 -1.89 1.21
N ALA A 125 2.95 -1.44 2.22
CA ALA A 125 2.50 -0.56 3.29
C ALA A 125 3.67 0.37 3.63
N ALA A 126 4.21 1.09 2.65
CA ALA A 126 5.50 1.78 2.70
C ALA A 126 5.44 3.15 2.03
N VAL A 127 6.37 4.04 2.39
CA VAL A 127 6.53 5.36 1.78
C VAL A 127 7.74 5.34 0.85
N TYR A 128 7.59 5.90 -0.34
CA TYR A 128 8.61 6.03 -1.36
C TYR A 128 8.71 7.48 -1.82
N ASP A 129 9.85 8.12 -1.63
CA ASP A 129 10.15 9.43 -2.19
C ASP A 129 10.26 9.34 -3.73
N GLN A 130 9.82 10.39 -4.41
CA GLN A 130 9.83 10.44 -5.87
C GLN A 130 11.25 10.22 -6.46
N SER A 131 12.31 10.55 -5.72
CA SER A 131 13.71 10.28 -6.13
C SER A 131 14.04 8.79 -6.28
N CYS A 132 13.20 7.88 -5.79
CA CYS A 132 13.32 6.43 -6.07
C CYS A 132 13.05 6.09 -7.54
N LEU A 133 12.39 6.97 -8.30
CA LEU A 133 11.89 6.66 -9.65
C LEU A 133 12.98 6.12 -10.57
N ALA A 134 14.15 6.77 -10.65
CA ALA A 134 15.24 6.32 -11.52
C ALA A 134 15.75 4.91 -11.14
N ALA A 135 15.84 4.61 -9.84
CA ALA A 135 16.25 3.29 -9.37
C ALA A 135 15.19 2.22 -9.66
N VAL A 136 13.90 2.56 -9.58
CA VAL A 136 12.80 1.66 -9.95
C VAL A 136 12.85 1.36 -11.46
N GLU A 137 13.01 2.39 -12.30
CA GLU A 137 13.13 2.23 -13.76
C GLU A 137 14.31 1.33 -14.14
N GLU A 138 15.45 1.49 -13.47
CA GLU A 138 16.62 0.61 -13.67
C GLU A 138 16.30 -0.85 -13.30
N ARG A 139 15.65 -1.10 -12.14
CA ARG A 139 15.27 -2.48 -11.74
C ARG A 139 14.28 -3.11 -12.73
N LEU A 140 13.31 -2.34 -13.22
CA LEU A 140 12.36 -2.79 -14.24
C LEU A 140 13.10 -3.15 -15.56
N ALA A 141 14.03 -2.31 -16.01
CA ALA A 141 14.82 -2.58 -17.21
C ALA A 141 15.68 -3.85 -17.08
N LEU A 142 16.20 -4.12 -15.89
CA LEU A 142 16.97 -5.34 -15.57
C LEU A 142 16.08 -6.56 -15.28
N GLN A 143 14.76 -6.45 -15.36
CA GLN A 143 13.78 -7.50 -14.99
C GLN A 143 13.94 -7.99 -13.54
N GLU A 144 14.45 -7.15 -12.66
CA GLU A 144 14.59 -7.43 -11.22
C GLU A 144 13.32 -6.99 -10.48
N LEU A 145 12.23 -7.71 -10.64
CA LEU A 145 10.88 -7.31 -10.22
C LEU A 145 10.60 -7.44 -8.70
N LYS A 146 11.54 -8.02 -7.94
CA LYS A 146 11.41 -8.10 -6.47
C LYS A 146 11.68 -6.75 -5.83
N VAL A 147 10.70 -6.21 -5.10
CA VAL A 147 10.82 -4.89 -4.46
C VAL A 147 12.01 -4.81 -3.49
N GLU A 148 12.37 -5.94 -2.85
CA GLU A 148 13.52 -6.00 -1.94
C GLU A 148 14.85 -5.63 -2.63
N ARG A 149 14.95 -5.80 -3.96
CA ARG A 149 16.13 -5.37 -4.73
C ARG A 149 16.28 -3.85 -4.77
N LEU A 150 15.16 -3.13 -4.78
CA LEU A 150 15.14 -1.66 -4.70
C LEU A 150 15.79 -1.18 -3.38
N PHE A 151 15.48 -1.84 -2.26
CA PHE A 151 15.98 -1.46 -0.93
C PHE A 151 17.49 -1.63 -0.76
N GLY A 152 18.17 -2.29 -1.69
CA GLY A 152 19.62 -2.39 -1.73
C GLY A 152 20.32 -1.25 -2.45
N VAL A 153 19.58 -0.42 -3.21
CA VAL A 153 20.15 0.63 -4.08
C VAL A 153 19.64 2.03 -3.77
N VAL A 154 18.61 2.17 -2.92
CA VAL A 154 18.12 3.45 -2.41
C VAL A 154 18.33 3.55 -0.90
N ARG A 155 18.40 4.78 -0.37
CA ARG A 155 18.48 5.00 1.08
C ARG A 155 17.17 4.56 1.75
N THR A 156 17.18 3.34 2.30
CA THR A 156 16.01 2.69 2.88
C THR A 156 16.08 2.68 4.40
N GLU A 157 15.07 3.25 5.03
CA GLU A 157 14.81 3.10 6.45
C GLU A 157 13.86 1.94 6.71
N ARG A 158 14.27 1.05 7.62
CA ARG A 158 13.48 -0.11 8.05
C ARG A 158 12.94 0.16 9.43
N ILE A 159 11.63 0.32 9.53
CA ILE A 159 10.95 0.58 10.80
C ILE A 159 10.67 -0.76 11.49
N ALA A 160 11.33 -0.99 12.61
CA ALA A 160 11.14 -2.23 13.37
C ALA A 160 9.73 -2.26 13.99
N PHE A 161 9.14 -3.46 14.11
CA PHE A 161 7.81 -3.65 14.71
C PHE A 161 7.70 -2.98 16.09
N GLN A 162 8.75 -3.03 16.90
CA GLN A 162 8.80 -2.46 18.25
C GLN A 162 8.55 -0.95 18.27
N GLU A 163 8.88 -0.23 17.19
CA GLU A 163 8.72 1.22 17.10
C GLU A 163 7.24 1.64 17.04
N PHE A 164 6.35 0.78 16.52
CA PHE A 164 4.92 1.02 16.43
C PHE A 164 4.06 -0.04 17.14
N ALA A 165 4.66 -0.98 17.88
CA ALA A 165 3.94 -2.04 18.59
C ALA A 165 2.95 -1.54 19.64
N HIS A 166 3.11 -0.28 20.08
CA HIS A 166 2.23 0.40 21.03
C HIS A 166 0.91 0.86 20.41
N LEU A 167 0.82 0.91 19.08
CA LEU A 167 -0.39 1.35 18.39
C LEU A 167 -1.49 0.28 18.47
N PRO A 168 -2.76 0.67 18.68
CA PRO A 168 -3.87 -0.27 18.73
C PRO A 168 -3.96 -1.12 17.45
N GLY A 169 -4.00 -2.44 17.60
CA GLY A 169 -4.11 -3.35 16.48
C GLY A 169 -2.81 -3.58 15.68
N ALA A 170 -1.66 -3.10 16.11
CA ALA A 170 -0.39 -3.18 15.38
C ALA A 170 -0.04 -4.58 14.84
N ARG A 171 -0.35 -5.64 15.62
CA ARG A 171 -0.13 -7.04 15.19
C ARG A 171 -0.98 -7.47 14.00
N LYS A 172 -2.05 -6.73 13.69
CA LYS A 172 -3.01 -7.04 12.62
C LYS A 172 -2.78 -6.21 11.36
N PHE A 173 -1.97 -5.13 11.40
CA PHE A 173 -1.79 -4.19 10.28
C PHE A 173 -1.46 -4.89 8.96
N PHE A 174 -0.66 -5.95 9.00
CA PHE A 174 -0.17 -6.66 7.82
C PHE A 174 -0.80 -8.04 7.63
N LEU A 175 -1.94 -8.30 8.27
CA LEU A 175 -2.71 -9.50 8.00
C LEU A 175 -3.41 -9.38 6.64
N ASN A 176 -2.98 -10.20 5.69
CA ASN A 176 -3.63 -10.32 4.39
C ASN A 176 -4.91 -11.15 4.55
N ILE A 177 -6.02 -10.57 4.16
CA ILE A 177 -7.31 -11.25 4.09
C ILE A 177 -7.58 -11.59 2.62
N ASN A 178 -7.67 -12.87 2.31
CA ASN A 178 -7.98 -13.34 0.96
C ASN A 178 -9.46 -13.72 0.81
N THR A 179 -10.11 -14.12 1.93
CA THR A 179 -11.47 -14.60 1.97
C THR A 179 -12.17 -14.14 3.25
N ARG A 180 -13.52 -14.22 3.27
CA ARG A 180 -14.30 -14.05 4.51
C ARG A 180 -13.94 -15.08 5.58
N GLU A 181 -13.47 -16.27 5.17
CA GLU A 181 -13.04 -17.32 6.10
C GLU A 181 -11.73 -16.95 6.80
N ASP A 182 -10.77 -16.32 6.08
CA ASP A 182 -9.55 -15.80 6.69
C ASP A 182 -9.89 -14.75 7.77
N TYR A 183 -10.90 -13.90 7.51
CA TYR A 183 -11.36 -12.90 8.47
C TYR A 183 -11.91 -13.54 9.75
N ARG A 184 -12.77 -14.57 9.64
CA ARG A 184 -13.30 -15.30 10.79
C ARG A 184 -12.19 -15.99 11.57
N ASN A 185 -11.27 -16.67 10.86
CA ASN A 185 -10.15 -17.39 11.47
C ASN A 185 -9.15 -16.45 12.17
N ALA A 186 -9.12 -15.16 11.79
CA ALA A 186 -8.35 -14.14 12.50
C ALA A 186 -8.98 -13.70 13.84
N GLY A 187 -10.10 -14.32 14.28
CA GLY A 187 -10.78 -14.01 15.53
C GLY A 187 -11.43 -12.62 15.53
N LEU A 188 -11.94 -12.17 14.38
CA LEU A 188 -12.42 -10.80 14.18
C LEU A 188 -13.96 -10.71 14.13
N ASP A 189 -14.66 -11.85 14.21
CA ASP A 189 -16.13 -11.91 14.24
C ASP A 189 -16.77 -11.57 15.62
N GLU A 190 -15.97 -11.34 16.68
CA GLU A 190 -16.47 -11.16 18.05
C GLU A 190 -16.33 -9.73 18.60
N ALA A 191 -16.39 -8.72 17.76
CA ALA A 191 -16.49 -7.32 18.20
C ALA A 191 -17.74 -6.67 17.61
N GLY A 192 -18.91 -7.06 18.15
CA GLY A 192 -20.21 -6.42 17.94
C GLY A 192 -20.48 -5.45 19.08
#